data_50eb8761fcca7d9a39a15ad0fcbfed4a
#
_entry.id   50eb8761fcca7d9a39a15ad0fcbfed4a
#
_cell.length_a   1.000
_cell.length_b   1.000
_cell.length_c   1.000
_cell.angle_alpha   90.00
_cell.angle_beta   90.00
_cell.angle_gamma   90.00
#
_symmetry.space_group_name_H-M   'P 1'
#
loop_
_entity.id
_entity.type
_entity.pdbx_description
1 polymer ?
#
loop_
_entity_poly.entity_id
_entity_poly.type
_entity_poly.pdbx_seq_one_letter_code
_entity_poly.pdbx_strand_id
1 'polypeptide(L)'
;MEYTKKDGKQWALEHLKGIFGASIPTYSGDPLALDEKACRQDLQRLISLGVTGIYLANSFNCTQEEWRRFMQIGVEECAGKVVSLVLVHPDTIAGMFEQTSYAEQIGADVVNLMTPPSFVPSSDEDIYDIHKKVADSVNIGVTLYPAPKAGYVMSPHVIARLAEV
;
A
#
# COMPACT_ATOMS: atom_id res chain seq x y z
N MET A 1 7.25 -7.67 10.14
CA MET A 1 6.23 -8.60 9.60
C MET A 1 6.16 -9.82 10.52
N GLU A 2 4.98 -10.15 11.06
CA GLU A 2 4.79 -11.20 12.09
C GLU A 2 4.24 -12.52 11.51
N TYR A 3 4.20 -12.67 10.19
CA TYR A 3 3.65 -13.84 9.50
C TYR A 3 4.51 -14.26 8.31
N THR A 4 4.34 -15.52 7.87
CA THR A 4 4.92 -16.01 6.63
C THR A 4 3.94 -15.84 5.46
N LYS A 5 4.42 -15.88 4.23
CA LYS A 5 3.55 -15.80 3.03
C LYS A 5 2.41 -16.86 3.06
N LYS A 6 2.68 -18.04 3.60
CA LYS A 6 1.68 -19.11 3.73
C LYS A 6 0.55 -18.77 4.70
N ASP A 7 0.85 -17.97 5.72
CA ASP A 7 -0.09 -17.59 6.77
C ASP A 7 -0.79 -16.26 6.48
N GLY A 8 -0.41 -15.58 5.40
CA GLY A 8 -0.85 -14.22 5.08
C GLY A 8 -2.37 -14.06 5.02
N LYS A 9 -3.10 -15.03 4.45
CA LYS A 9 -4.56 -14.99 4.41
C LYS A 9 -5.20 -15.11 5.80
N GLN A 10 -4.69 -16.03 6.63
CA GLN A 10 -5.18 -16.19 8.00
C GLN A 10 -4.86 -14.96 8.83
N TRP A 11 -3.63 -14.46 8.72
CA TRP A 11 -3.22 -13.21 9.37
C TRP A 11 -4.11 -12.03 8.96
N ALA A 12 -4.43 -11.88 7.66
CA ALA A 12 -5.32 -10.83 7.17
C ALA A 12 -6.73 -10.93 7.76
N LEU A 13 -7.29 -12.14 7.88
CA LEU A 13 -8.59 -12.37 8.52
C LEU A 13 -8.60 -11.99 10.00
N GLU A 14 -7.47 -12.07 10.67
CA GLU A 14 -7.34 -11.75 12.10
C GLU A 14 -7.05 -10.26 12.34
N HIS A 15 -6.27 -9.61 11.47
CA HIS A 15 -5.71 -8.28 11.71
C HIS A 15 -6.32 -7.17 10.84
N LEU A 16 -6.81 -7.48 9.62
CA LEU A 16 -7.44 -6.48 8.76
C LEU A 16 -8.92 -6.28 9.13
N LYS A 17 -9.17 -5.88 10.37
CA LYS A 17 -10.50 -5.64 10.95
C LYS A 17 -10.57 -4.24 11.56
N GLY A 18 -11.79 -3.74 11.73
CA GLY A 18 -12.03 -2.48 12.40
C GLY A 18 -11.86 -1.26 11.49
N ILE A 19 -11.27 -0.19 12.00
CA ILE A 19 -11.13 1.08 11.31
C ILE A 19 -9.68 1.33 10.94
N PHE A 20 -9.43 1.55 9.66
CA PHE A 20 -8.14 2.02 9.14
C PHE A 20 -8.21 3.52 8.91
N GLY A 21 -7.36 4.28 9.61
CA GLY A 21 -7.21 5.71 9.37
C GLY A 21 -6.31 5.96 8.16
N ALA A 22 -6.69 6.87 7.27
CA ALA A 22 -5.82 7.26 6.16
C ALA A 22 -4.90 8.41 6.58
N SER A 23 -3.61 8.29 6.26
CA SER A 23 -2.63 9.37 6.40
C SER A 23 -1.97 9.65 5.05
N ILE A 24 -1.79 10.92 4.75
CA ILE A 24 -1.12 11.43 3.56
C ILE A 24 0.08 12.28 3.96
N PRO A 25 1.07 12.47 3.07
CA PRO A 25 2.20 13.35 3.34
C PRO A 25 1.76 14.78 3.66
N THR A 26 2.34 15.37 4.68
CA THR A 26 2.17 16.78 5.05
C THR A 26 3.38 17.57 4.61
N TYR A 27 3.16 18.76 4.07
CA TYR A 27 4.20 19.64 3.54
C TYR A 27 4.18 20.99 4.25
N SER A 28 5.35 21.58 4.45
CA SER A 28 5.51 22.92 5.01
C SER A 28 6.70 23.66 4.38
N GLY A 29 6.81 24.95 4.66
CA GLY A 29 7.92 25.80 4.20
C GLY A 29 7.74 26.40 2.81
N ASP A 30 8.76 27.17 2.38
CA ASP A 30 8.87 27.80 1.06
C ASP A 30 10.32 27.64 0.57
N PRO A 31 10.58 26.78 -0.47
CA PRO A 31 9.60 25.93 -1.16
C PRO A 31 9.00 24.83 -0.26
N LEU A 32 7.84 24.32 -0.64
CA LEU A 32 7.18 23.21 0.07
C LEU A 32 8.09 21.98 0.11
N ALA A 33 8.29 21.43 1.31
CA ALA A 33 9.03 20.21 1.54
C ALA A 33 8.24 19.28 2.48
N LEU A 34 8.53 17.99 2.45
CA LEU A 34 7.92 17.01 3.35
C LEU A 34 8.18 17.39 4.81
N ASP A 35 7.13 17.67 5.57
CA ASP A 35 7.22 17.95 7.01
C ASP A 35 7.13 16.64 7.81
N GLU A 36 8.27 16.05 8.05
CA GLU A 36 8.36 14.78 8.77
C GLU A 36 7.77 14.86 10.19
N LYS A 37 7.94 16.01 10.86
CA LYS A 37 7.41 16.21 12.21
C LYS A 37 5.88 16.23 12.18
N ALA A 38 5.28 16.96 11.26
CA ALA A 38 3.84 16.99 11.09
C ALA A 38 3.29 15.61 10.69
N CYS A 39 3.94 14.90 9.76
CA CYS A 39 3.57 13.53 9.40
C CYS A 39 3.55 12.61 10.62
N ARG A 40 4.59 12.63 11.47
CA ARG A 40 4.63 11.81 12.70
C ARG A 40 3.52 12.20 13.68
N GLN A 41 3.24 13.48 13.85
CA GLN A 41 2.16 13.96 14.73
C GLN A 41 0.79 13.46 14.25
N ASP A 42 0.51 13.51 12.95
CA ASP A 42 -0.75 13.04 12.39
C ASP A 42 -0.91 11.51 12.57
N LEU A 43 0.15 10.74 12.33
CA LEU A 43 0.16 9.30 12.56
C LEU A 43 -0.08 8.95 14.03
N GLN A 44 0.63 9.60 14.95
CA GLN A 44 0.48 9.40 16.39
C GLN A 44 -0.93 9.78 16.87
N ARG A 45 -1.51 10.84 16.28
CA ARG A 45 -2.91 11.22 16.55
C ARG A 45 -3.88 10.12 16.11
N LEU A 46 -3.74 9.57 14.89
CA LEU A 46 -4.58 8.46 14.43
C LEU A 46 -4.48 7.25 15.35
N ILE A 47 -3.27 6.87 15.74
CA ILE A 47 -3.04 5.77 16.71
C ILE A 47 -3.76 6.05 18.03
N SER A 48 -3.67 7.28 18.56
CA SER A 48 -4.32 7.67 19.81
C SER A 48 -5.84 7.64 19.76
N LEU A 49 -6.43 7.73 18.57
CA LEU A 49 -7.88 7.59 18.36
C LEU A 49 -8.37 6.13 18.36
N GLY A 50 -7.45 5.16 18.46
CA GLY A 50 -7.80 3.75 18.57
C GLY A 50 -8.11 3.07 17.23
N VAL A 51 -7.54 3.57 16.13
CA VAL A 51 -7.61 2.86 14.84
C VAL A 51 -6.87 1.53 14.92
N THR A 52 -7.31 0.54 14.15
CA THR A 52 -6.67 -0.79 14.09
C THR A 52 -5.53 -0.85 13.11
N GLY A 53 -5.49 0.07 12.15
CA GLY A 53 -4.41 0.21 11.20
C GLY A 53 -4.38 1.59 10.57
N ILE A 54 -3.28 1.90 9.89
CA ILE A 54 -3.12 3.12 9.12
C ILE A 54 -2.86 2.80 7.67
N TYR A 55 -3.69 3.35 6.81
CA TYR A 55 -3.53 3.36 5.38
C TYR A 55 -2.60 4.50 4.99
N LEU A 56 -1.35 4.16 4.66
CA LEU A 56 -0.33 5.11 4.23
C LEU A 56 -0.56 5.44 2.76
N ALA A 57 -1.39 6.44 2.52
CA ALA A 57 -1.75 6.88 1.18
C ALA A 57 -0.72 7.88 0.66
N ASN A 58 -0.29 7.73 -0.59
CA ASN A 58 0.47 8.78 -1.24
C ASN A 58 -0.47 9.86 -1.76
N SER A 59 -0.06 11.11 -1.68
CA SER A 59 -0.63 12.14 -2.53
C SER A 59 -0.05 11.99 -3.94
N PHE A 60 -0.84 12.28 -4.97
CA PHE A 60 -0.39 12.25 -6.37
C PHE A 60 0.71 13.29 -6.68
N ASN A 61 1.11 14.07 -5.69
CA ASN A 61 2.01 15.22 -5.82
C ASN A 61 3.34 15.02 -5.09
N CYS A 62 3.68 13.81 -4.64
CA CYS A 62 4.97 13.54 -4.02
C CYS A 62 5.97 12.96 -5.03
N THR A 63 7.23 13.31 -4.88
CA THR A 63 8.33 12.64 -5.58
C THR A 63 8.52 11.22 -5.05
N GLN A 64 9.26 10.37 -5.78
CA GLN A 64 9.58 9.02 -5.31
C GLN A 64 10.39 9.03 -4.01
N GLU A 65 11.25 10.02 -3.82
CA GLU A 65 12.03 10.18 -2.60
C GLU A 65 11.13 10.54 -1.41
N GLU A 66 10.23 11.49 -1.56
CA GLU A 66 9.25 11.87 -0.54
C GLU A 66 8.30 10.72 -0.22
N TRP A 67 7.85 9.97 -1.24
CA TRP A 67 7.04 8.76 -1.04
C TRP A 67 7.80 7.73 -0.19
N ARG A 68 9.04 7.40 -0.54
CA ARG A 68 9.87 6.47 0.23
C ARG A 68 10.02 6.93 1.68
N ARG A 69 10.33 8.22 1.86
CA ARG A 69 10.52 8.76 3.19
C ARG A 69 9.25 8.74 4.03
N PHE A 70 8.10 9.13 3.46
CA PHE A 70 6.82 9.09 4.15
C PHE A 70 6.40 7.66 4.51
N MET A 71 6.56 6.69 3.60
CA MET A 71 6.25 5.28 3.89
C MET A 71 7.13 4.74 5.02
N GLN A 72 8.41 5.06 5.02
CA GLN A 72 9.31 4.68 6.11
C GLN A 72 8.85 5.27 7.46
N ILE A 73 8.54 6.57 7.51
CA ILE A 73 8.01 7.23 8.71
C ILE A 73 6.71 6.53 9.19
N GLY A 74 5.81 6.24 8.26
CA GLY A 74 4.55 5.59 8.56
C GLY A 74 4.71 4.21 9.18
N VAL A 75 5.56 3.38 8.58
CA VAL A 75 5.85 2.04 9.10
C VAL A 75 6.53 2.09 10.47
N GLU A 76 7.50 3.02 10.67
CA GLU A 76 8.15 3.23 11.97
C GLU A 76 7.13 3.60 13.07
N GLU A 77 6.20 4.51 12.79
CA GLU A 77 5.19 4.94 13.78
C GLU A 77 4.14 3.86 14.07
N CYS A 78 3.79 3.04 13.08
CA CYS A 78 2.83 1.93 13.23
C CYS A 78 3.42 0.75 14.00
N ALA A 79 4.73 0.53 13.93
CA ALA A 79 5.40 -0.68 14.42
C ALA A 79 5.00 -1.07 15.86
N GLY A 80 4.44 -2.28 16.01
CA GLY A 80 4.00 -2.84 17.30
C GLY A 80 2.78 -2.16 17.92
N LYS A 81 2.11 -1.25 17.21
CA LYS A 81 0.94 -0.50 17.71
C LYS A 81 -0.31 -0.77 16.90
N VAL A 82 -0.22 -0.63 15.58
CA VAL A 82 -1.32 -0.77 14.62
C VAL A 82 -0.80 -1.31 13.30
N VAL A 83 -1.66 -1.90 12.48
CA VAL A 83 -1.28 -2.42 11.16
C VAL A 83 -0.87 -1.29 10.23
N SER A 84 0.27 -1.43 9.56
CA SER A 84 0.73 -0.55 8.48
C SER A 84 0.32 -1.09 7.12
N LEU A 85 -0.52 -0.35 6.40
CA LEU A 85 -0.98 -0.68 5.05
C LEU A 85 -0.43 0.35 4.05
N VAL A 86 0.59 -0.04 3.29
CA VAL A 86 1.27 0.85 2.34
C VAL A 86 0.55 0.87 0.99
N LEU A 87 0.15 2.05 0.51
CA LEU A 87 -0.38 2.21 -0.84
C LEU A 87 0.75 2.18 -1.87
N VAL A 88 0.70 1.19 -2.74
CA VAL A 88 1.54 1.06 -3.94
C VAL A 88 0.75 1.59 -5.14
N HIS A 89 1.10 2.78 -5.58
CA HIS A 89 0.43 3.48 -6.68
C HIS A 89 1.46 4.13 -7.62
N PRO A 90 2.18 3.33 -8.39
CA PRO A 90 3.20 3.81 -9.32
C PRO A 90 2.60 4.26 -10.66
N ASP A 91 3.41 4.99 -11.44
CA ASP A 91 3.06 5.36 -12.82
C ASP A 91 3.32 4.24 -13.82
N THR A 92 4.16 3.25 -13.47
CA THR A 92 4.62 2.18 -14.36
C THR A 92 4.54 0.80 -13.73
N ILE A 93 4.50 -0.24 -14.57
CA ILE A 93 4.57 -1.64 -14.11
C ILE A 93 5.87 -1.91 -13.33
N ALA A 94 7.00 -1.40 -13.80
CA ALA A 94 8.27 -1.55 -13.07
C ALA A 94 8.18 -0.95 -11.66
N GLY A 95 7.52 0.20 -11.53
CA GLY A 95 7.25 0.85 -10.26
C GLY A 95 6.39 0.02 -9.31
N MET A 96 5.47 -0.83 -9.82
CA MET A 96 4.72 -1.75 -8.96
C MET A 96 5.65 -2.68 -8.19
N PHE A 97 6.60 -3.31 -8.88
CA PHE A 97 7.58 -4.20 -8.26
C PHE A 97 8.50 -3.44 -7.29
N GLU A 98 9.00 -2.28 -7.73
CA GLU A 98 9.92 -1.46 -6.94
C GLU A 98 9.28 -0.97 -5.64
N GLN A 99 8.09 -0.39 -5.70
CA GLN A 99 7.39 0.12 -4.52
C GLN A 99 6.95 -1.00 -3.58
N THR A 100 6.50 -2.13 -4.12
CA THR A 100 6.10 -3.30 -3.31
C THR A 100 7.33 -3.90 -2.60
N SER A 101 8.44 -4.07 -3.29
CA SER A 101 9.71 -4.55 -2.70
C SER A 101 10.22 -3.58 -1.63
N TYR A 102 10.11 -2.27 -1.87
CA TYR A 102 10.51 -1.27 -0.88
C TYR A 102 9.63 -1.33 0.39
N ALA A 103 8.31 -1.49 0.23
CA ALA A 103 7.42 -1.65 1.38
C ALA A 103 7.78 -2.88 2.24
N GLU A 104 8.13 -4.00 1.59
CA GLU A 104 8.66 -5.18 2.30
C GLU A 104 9.98 -4.87 3.03
N GLN A 105 10.93 -4.21 2.38
CA GLN A 105 12.24 -3.88 2.95
C GLN A 105 12.14 -3.00 4.20
N ILE A 106 11.22 -2.04 4.23
CA ILE A 106 11.00 -1.17 5.40
C ILE A 106 10.16 -1.83 6.50
N GLY A 107 9.69 -3.05 6.29
CA GLY A 107 8.94 -3.83 7.29
C GLY A 107 7.47 -3.49 7.41
N ALA A 108 6.83 -3.00 6.35
CA ALA A 108 5.37 -2.83 6.33
C ALA A 108 4.66 -4.18 6.59
N ASP A 109 3.44 -4.13 7.12
CA ASP A 109 2.66 -5.34 7.37
C ASP A 109 1.95 -5.83 6.11
N VAL A 110 1.40 -4.92 5.31
CA VAL A 110 0.63 -5.23 4.09
C VAL A 110 0.81 -4.11 3.07
N VAL A 111 0.76 -4.45 1.78
CA VAL A 111 0.63 -3.47 0.71
C VAL A 111 -0.78 -3.47 0.12
N ASN A 112 -1.22 -2.31 -0.33
CA ASN A 112 -2.45 -2.15 -1.12
C ASN A 112 -2.07 -1.73 -2.54
N LEU A 113 -2.26 -2.63 -3.49
CA LEU A 113 -1.74 -2.51 -4.84
C LEU A 113 -2.76 -1.90 -5.79
N MET A 114 -2.39 -0.82 -6.44
CA MET A 114 -3.14 -0.21 -7.55
C MET A 114 -2.49 -0.52 -8.89
N THR A 115 -3.32 -0.72 -9.90
CA THR A 115 -2.86 -0.79 -11.29
C THR A 115 -2.35 0.58 -11.74
N PRO A 116 -1.15 0.70 -12.34
CA PRO A 116 -0.63 1.97 -12.82
C PRO A 116 -1.47 2.51 -13.98
N PRO A 117 -1.64 3.84 -14.09
CA PRO A 117 -2.45 4.44 -15.15
C PRO A 117 -1.87 4.24 -16.56
N SER A 118 -0.58 3.93 -16.67
CA SER A 118 0.08 3.61 -17.95
C SER A 118 -0.21 2.20 -18.45
N PHE A 119 -0.74 1.32 -17.61
CA PHE A 119 -1.08 -0.05 -17.99
C PHE A 119 -2.55 -0.12 -18.43
N VAL A 120 -2.75 -0.35 -19.72
CA VAL A 120 -4.06 -0.56 -20.32
C VAL A 120 -4.22 -2.04 -20.65
N PRO A 121 -4.91 -2.82 -19.81
CA PRO A 121 -5.09 -4.25 -20.03
C PRO A 121 -6.01 -4.49 -21.24
N SER A 122 -5.75 -5.55 -22.00
CA SER A 122 -6.60 -6.01 -23.09
C SER A 122 -7.61 -7.07 -22.62
N SER A 123 -7.36 -7.67 -21.46
CA SER A 123 -8.16 -8.76 -20.89
C SER A 123 -8.05 -8.85 -19.38
N ASP A 124 -8.94 -9.61 -18.75
CA ASP A 124 -8.84 -10.00 -17.34
C ASP A 124 -7.55 -10.77 -17.04
N GLU A 125 -7.05 -11.54 -18.01
CA GLU A 125 -5.81 -12.31 -17.86
C GLU A 125 -4.59 -11.41 -17.71
N ASP A 126 -4.52 -10.30 -18.45
CA ASP A 126 -3.44 -9.32 -18.30
C ASP A 126 -3.39 -8.75 -16.88
N ILE A 127 -4.57 -8.49 -16.29
CA ILE A 127 -4.69 -8.01 -14.90
C ILE A 127 -4.25 -9.09 -13.92
N TYR A 128 -4.76 -10.30 -14.10
CA TYR A 128 -4.40 -11.43 -13.24
C TYR A 128 -2.90 -11.66 -13.23
N ASP A 129 -2.30 -11.75 -14.41
CA ASP A 129 -0.88 -12.04 -14.57
C ASP A 129 0.02 -11.01 -13.91
N ILE A 130 -0.26 -9.71 -14.11
CA ILE A 130 0.60 -8.68 -13.52
C ILE A 130 0.48 -8.64 -12.01
N HIS A 131 -0.73 -8.73 -11.45
CA HIS A 131 -0.92 -8.70 -10.01
C HIS A 131 -0.35 -9.95 -9.34
N LYS A 132 -0.55 -11.12 -9.95
CA LYS A 132 0.07 -12.36 -9.48
C LYS A 132 1.59 -12.28 -9.47
N LYS A 133 2.21 -11.79 -10.55
CA LYS A 133 3.68 -11.63 -10.63
C LYS A 133 4.22 -10.70 -9.54
N VAL A 134 3.51 -9.60 -9.25
CA VAL A 134 3.90 -8.70 -8.15
C VAL A 134 3.75 -9.41 -6.80
N ALA A 135 2.62 -10.08 -6.55
CA ALA A 135 2.42 -10.82 -5.30
C ALA A 135 3.45 -11.95 -5.12
N ASP A 136 3.83 -12.64 -6.20
CA ASP A 136 4.84 -13.71 -6.17
C ASP A 136 6.26 -13.18 -5.89
N SER A 137 6.54 -11.92 -6.20
CA SER A 137 7.87 -11.31 -6.05
C SER A 137 8.24 -10.92 -4.62
N VAL A 138 7.28 -10.94 -3.70
CA VAL A 138 7.46 -10.52 -2.29
C VAL A 138 6.88 -11.55 -1.32
N ASN A 139 7.22 -11.43 -0.04
CA ASN A 139 6.66 -12.28 1.04
C ASN A 139 5.62 -11.54 1.89
N ILE A 140 5.49 -10.23 1.72
CA ILE A 140 4.48 -9.40 2.38
C ILE A 140 3.08 -9.68 1.80
N GLY A 141 2.03 -9.53 2.60
CA GLY A 141 0.64 -9.63 2.13
C GLY A 141 0.31 -8.53 1.13
N VAL A 142 -0.41 -8.91 0.07
CA VAL A 142 -0.85 -7.99 -0.99
C VAL A 142 -2.36 -7.93 -0.99
N THR A 143 -2.92 -6.73 -0.83
CA THR A 143 -4.34 -6.45 -1.03
C THR A 143 -4.53 -5.66 -2.32
N LEU A 144 -5.73 -5.69 -2.87
CA LEU A 144 -6.05 -4.99 -4.12
C LEU A 144 -6.81 -3.70 -3.86
N TYR A 145 -6.49 -2.67 -4.63
CA TYR A 145 -7.31 -1.48 -4.74
C TYR A 145 -7.89 -1.41 -6.17
N PRO A 146 -9.08 -1.97 -6.39
CA PRO A 146 -9.68 -2.10 -7.72
C PRO A 146 -10.31 -0.79 -8.22
N ALA A 147 -9.59 0.33 -8.09
CA ALA A 147 -10.08 1.61 -8.59
C ALA A 147 -10.20 1.58 -10.12
N PRO A 148 -11.32 2.02 -10.69
CA PRO A 148 -11.49 2.13 -12.12
C PRO A 148 -10.61 3.27 -12.65
N LYS A 149 -9.42 2.92 -13.12
CA LYS A 149 -8.51 3.85 -13.79
C LYS A 149 -8.21 3.37 -15.20
N ALA A 150 -7.85 4.27 -16.07
CA ALA A 150 -7.51 3.98 -17.47
C ALA A 150 -8.61 3.25 -18.26
N GLY A 151 -9.88 3.42 -17.87
CA GLY A 151 -11.01 2.83 -18.61
C GLY A 151 -11.26 1.33 -18.39
N TYR A 152 -10.51 0.69 -17.48
CA TYR A 152 -10.71 -0.71 -17.13
C TYR A 152 -11.25 -0.86 -15.69
N VAL A 153 -12.25 -1.70 -15.54
CA VAL A 153 -12.82 -2.11 -14.24
C VAL A 153 -12.54 -3.60 -14.06
N MET A 154 -11.83 -3.95 -12.98
CA MET A 154 -11.59 -5.36 -12.64
C MET A 154 -12.91 -6.12 -12.52
N SER A 155 -13.06 -7.21 -13.25
CA SER A 155 -14.25 -8.06 -13.12
C SER A 155 -14.26 -8.78 -11.77
N PRO A 156 -15.45 -9.11 -11.23
CA PRO A 156 -15.55 -9.94 -10.03
C PRO A 156 -14.81 -11.28 -10.18
N HIS A 157 -14.75 -11.82 -11.38
CA HIS A 157 -14.08 -13.07 -11.67
C HIS A 157 -12.56 -12.95 -11.46
N VAL A 158 -11.90 -11.89 -11.98
CA VAL A 158 -10.45 -11.70 -11.80
C VAL A 158 -10.11 -11.40 -10.34
N ILE A 159 -10.97 -10.64 -9.64
CA ILE A 159 -10.78 -10.37 -8.21
C ILE A 159 -10.83 -11.68 -7.40
N ALA A 160 -11.82 -12.54 -7.67
CA ALA A 160 -11.95 -13.83 -7.00
C ALA A 160 -10.73 -14.73 -7.24
N ARG A 161 -10.23 -14.80 -8.48
CA ARG A 161 -9.00 -15.55 -8.80
C ARG A 161 -7.77 -15.01 -8.07
N LEU A 162 -7.60 -13.70 -8.00
CA LEU A 162 -6.49 -13.06 -7.29
C LEU A 162 -6.56 -13.30 -5.78
N ALA A 163 -7.75 -13.44 -5.19
CA ALA A 163 -7.91 -13.80 -3.79
C ALA A 163 -7.42 -15.21 -3.45
N GLU A 164 -7.16 -16.05 -4.45
CA GLU A 164 -6.61 -17.41 -4.27
C GLU A 164 -5.07 -17.46 -4.30
N VAL A 165 -4.41 -16.37 -4.72
CA VAL A 165 -2.93 -16.25 -4.87
C VAL A 165 -2.18 -16.03 -3.51
#